data_57afe2c961c3b3e1cbeefaacb0c51855
#
_entry.id   57afe2c961c3b3e1cbeefaacb0c51855
#
_cell.length_a   1.000
_cell.length_b   1.000
_cell.length_c   1.000
_cell.angle_alpha   90.00
_cell.angle_beta   90.00
_cell.angle_gamma   90.00
#
_symmetry.space_group_name_H-M   'P 1'
#
loop_
_entity.id
_entity.type
_entity.pdbx_description
1 polymer ?
#
loop_
_entity_poly.entity_id
_entity_poly.type
_entity_poly.pdbx_seq_one_letter_code
_entity_poly.pdbx_strand_id
1 'polypeptide(L)'
;EVISPNDLVLKLSEKANNFDISKYEDFIDELCGKWEFQIEAIRKVIKLFLSGEYKNTEDLVRENFQINEMMQNFFKDEEEIFNDILLKDKLSCTIDLATGTGKTWVMYAVARIMLAEGVVDNVLILCPSLTIKHELLKKFNNFIIKSNLQSVFPKDGKYRNPGIIQANETIKKGNIVIDNIHKAFDHVGSSIKDLRGKNRKILIINDEAHHFINANIHASAVENERMLEGAKFLRNPEYNFSYILNS
;
A
#
# COMPACT_ATOMS: atom_id res chain seq x y z
N GLU A 1 -2.71 -23.44 -20.81
CA GLU A 1 -2.89 -23.05 -19.41
C GLU A 1 -4.17 -22.26 -19.30
N VAL A 2 -5.08 -22.66 -18.40
CA VAL A 2 -6.30 -21.89 -18.11
C VAL A 2 -5.87 -20.81 -17.13
N ILE A 3 -5.81 -19.55 -17.59
CA ILE A 3 -5.49 -18.42 -16.74
C ILE A 3 -6.70 -18.17 -15.83
N SER A 4 -6.48 -18.16 -14.52
CA SER A 4 -7.48 -17.84 -13.52
C SER A 4 -7.74 -16.32 -13.48
N PRO A 5 -8.96 -15.86 -13.12
CA PRO A 5 -9.19 -14.45 -12.82
C PRO A 5 -8.22 -13.86 -11.80
N ASN A 6 -7.70 -14.69 -10.89
CA ASN A 6 -6.69 -14.28 -9.90
C ASN A 6 -5.33 -13.96 -10.51
N ASP A 7 -5.08 -14.40 -11.75
CA ASP A 7 -3.84 -14.12 -12.49
C ASP A 7 -3.94 -12.83 -13.33
N LEU A 8 -5.06 -12.14 -13.27
CA LEU A 8 -5.26 -10.89 -13.99
C LEU A 8 -4.40 -9.77 -13.41
N VAL A 9 -3.48 -9.28 -14.23
CA VAL A 9 -2.65 -8.13 -13.91
C VAL A 9 -3.21 -6.90 -14.61
N LEU A 10 -3.55 -5.87 -13.83
CA LEU A 10 -3.99 -4.59 -14.38
C LEU A 10 -2.82 -3.89 -15.10
N LYS A 11 -3.11 -3.35 -16.27
CA LYS A 11 -2.16 -2.58 -17.08
C LYS A 11 -2.31 -1.10 -16.74
N LEU A 12 -1.19 -0.40 -16.58
CA LEU A 12 -1.17 1.06 -16.48
C LEU A 12 -0.96 1.64 -17.87
N SER A 13 -1.76 2.62 -18.25
CA SER A 13 -1.63 3.26 -19.55
C SER A 13 -0.32 4.04 -19.68
N GLU A 14 0.09 4.32 -20.92
CA GLU A 14 1.24 5.18 -21.20
C GLU A 14 1.04 6.60 -20.68
N LYS A 15 -0.21 7.09 -20.61
CA LYS A 15 -0.57 8.39 -20.06
C LYS A 15 -0.25 8.53 -18.58
N ALA A 16 -0.20 7.41 -17.84
CA ALA A 16 0.22 7.39 -16.44
C ALA A 16 1.72 7.70 -16.23
N ASN A 17 2.41 8.33 -17.20
CA ASN A 17 3.82 8.73 -17.10
C ASN A 17 4.02 10.18 -16.64
N ASN A 18 2.99 10.85 -16.12
CA ASN A 18 3.09 12.28 -15.74
C ASN A 18 3.94 12.54 -14.50
N PHE A 19 4.23 11.52 -13.70
CA PHE A 19 5.14 11.64 -12.55
C PHE A 19 6.56 11.24 -12.95
N ASP A 20 7.49 12.17 -12.76
CA ASP A 20 8.92 11.89 -12.97
C ASP A 20 9.51 11.18 -11.76
N ILE A 21 9.65 9.86 -11.87
CA ILE A 21 10.28 9.01 -10.84
C ILE A 21 11.81 9.07 -10.86
N SER A 22 12.41 9.66 -11.90
CA SER A 22 13.88 9.63 -12.11
C SER A 22 14.67 10.17 -10.92
N LYS A 23 14.13 11.15 -10.20
CA LYS A 23 14.76 11.67 -8.98
C LYS A 23 14.90 10.67 -7.82
N TYR A 24 14.19 9.54 -7.89
CA TYR A 24 14.27 8.46 -6.89
C TYR A 24 15.02 7.22 -7.37
N GLU A 25 15.49 7.18 -8.62
CA GLU A 25 16.15 5.99 -9.19
C GLU A 25 17.38 5.58 -8.39
N ASP A 26 18.27 6.52 -8.05
CA ASP A 26 19.45 6.23 -7.24
C ASP A 26 19.08 5.63 -5.86
N PHE A 27 18.00 6.10 -5.26
CA PHE A 27 17.51 5.56 -3.99
C PHE A 27 16.91 4.16 -4.17
N ILE A 28 16.14 3.93 -5.22
CA ILE A 28 15.51 2.63 -5.52
C ILE A 28 16.60 1.60 -5.82
N ASP A 29 17.58 1.95 -6.63
CA ASP A 29 18.71 1.08 -6.99
C ASP A 29 19.59 0.75 -5.78
N GLU A 30 19.91 1.74 -4.93
CA GLU A 30 20.66 1.52 -3.70
C GLU A 30 19.89 0.63 -2.70
N LEU A 31 18.57 0.79 -2.62
CA LEU A 31 17.72 0.01 -1.73
C LEU A 31 17.56 -1.43 -2.20
N CYS A 32 17.24 -1.65 -3.47
CA CYS A 32 16.86 -2.94 -4.04
C CYS A 32 18.05 -3.70 -4.66
N GLY A 33 19.14 -3.00 -4.99
CA GLY A 33 20.31 -3.59 -5.62
C GLY A 33 19.98 -4.22 -6.98
N LYS A 34 20.19 -5.55 -7.11
CA LYS A 34 19.99 -6.29 -8.38
C LYS A 34 18.60 -6.90 -8.54
N TRP A 35 17.66 -6.61 -7.64
CA TRP A 35 16.35 -7.23 -7.65
C TRP A 35 15.37 -6.45 -8.54
N GLU A 36 15.49 -6.63 -9.85
CA GLU A 36 14.69 -5.90 -10.85
C GLU A 36 13.18 -5.98 -10.62
N PHE A 37 12.65 -7.12 -10.17
CA PHE A 37 11.22 -7.26 -9.88
C PHE A 37 10.74 -6.36 -8.74
N GLN A 38 11.61 -6.06 -7.74
CA GLN A 38 11.29 -5.10 -6.68
C GLN A 38 11.30 -3.67 -7.23
N ILE A 39 12.28 -3.34 -8.03
CA ILE A 39 12.41 -2.03 -8.71
C ILE A 39 11.17 -1.79 -9.58
N GLU A 40 10.78 -2.80 -10.37
CA GLU A 40 9.59 -2.72 -11.22
C GLU A 40 8.29 -2.55 -10.40
N ALA A 41 8.14 -3.30 -9.30
CA ALA A 41 7.00 -3.18 -8.40
C ALA A 41 6.89 -1.77 -7.83
N ILE A 42 8.00 -1.20 -7.34
CA ILE A 42 8.04 0.18 -6.83
C ILE A 42 7.62 1.16 -7.93
N ARG A 43 8.23 1.07 -9.12
CA ARG A 43 7.92 1.95 -10.25
C ARG A 43 6.43 1.90 -10.63
N LYS A 44 5.86 0.71 -10.71
CA LYS A 44 4.43 0.52 -11.03
C LYS A 44 3.50 1.11 -9.98
N VAL A 45 3.78 0.87 -8.69
CA VAL A 45 2.97 1.42 -7.60
C VAL A 45 3.06 2.95 -7.57
N ILE A 46 4.25 3.50 -7.68
CA ILE A 46 4.45 4.96 -7.70
C ILE A 46 3.79 5.59 -8.93
N LYS A 47 3.92 4.97 -10.10
CA LYS A 47 3.24 5.40 -11.32
C LYS A 47 1.72 5.43 -11.13
N LEU A 48 1.14 4.36 -10.55
CA LEU A 48 -0.30 4.30 -10.26
C LEU A 48 -0.72 5.43 -9.32
N PHE A 49 0.00 5.63 -8.22
CA PHE A 49 -0.41 6.55 -7.16
C PHE A 49 -0.12 8.02 -7.45
N LEU A 50 0.91 8.32 -8.23
CA LEU A 50 1.39 9.69 -8.43
C LEU A 50 1.19 10.25 -9.83
N SER A 51 0.77 9.45 -10.79
CA SER A 51 0.55 9.94 -12.17
C SER A 51 -0.57 10.98 -12.27
N GLY A 52 -1.53 10.95 -11.33
CA GLY A 52 -2.74 11.78 -11.41
C GLY A 52 -3.74 11.34 -12.48
N GLU A 53 -3.46 10.26 -13.19
CA GLU A 53 -4.34 9.73 -14.25
C GLU A 53 -5.60 9.07 -13.67
N TYR A 54 -5.43 8.37 -12.54
CA TYR A 54 -6.52 7.64 -11.88
C TYR A 54 -6.91 8.33 -10.57
N LYS A 55 -8.20 8.57 -10.37
CA LYS A 55 -8.75 9.09 -9.10
C LYS A 55 -9.01 7.99 -8.08
N ASN A 56 -9.36 6.81 -8.59
CA ASN A 56 -9.72 5.63 -7.80
C ASN A 56 -9.49 4.34 -8.60
N THR A 57 -9.71 3.21 -7.98
CA THR A 57 -9.56 1.89 -8.63
C THR A 57 -10.60 1.67 -9.73
N GLU A 58 -11.78 2.29 -9.61
CA GLU A 58 -12.83 2.20 -10.63
C GLU A 58 -12.35 2.76 -11.97
N ASP A 59 -11.68 3.93 -11.99
CA ASP A 59 -11.11 4.53 -13.21
C ASP A 59 -10.11 3.58 -13.88
N LEU A 60 -9.22 2.95 -13.09
CA LEU A 60 -8.25 1.99 -13.59
C LEU A 60 -8.91 0.75 -14.20
N VAL A 61 -9.95 0.22 -13.57
CA VAL A 61 -10.68 -0.95 -14.07
C VAL A 61 -11.41 -0.62 -15.38
N ARG A 62 -12.07 0.54 -15.46
CA ARG A 62 -12.74 0.99 -16.69
C ARG A 62 -11.77 1.08 -17.87
N GLU A 63 -10.60 1.66 -17.66
CA GLU A 63 -9.56 1.70 -18.69
C GLU A 63 -9.09 0.29 -19.07
N ASN A 64 -8.81 -0.56 -18.07
CA ASN A 64 -8.36 -1.93 -18.31
C ASN A 64 -9.41 -2.77 -19.05
N PHE A 65 -10.69 -2.59 -18.77
CA PHE A 65 -11.74 -3.28 -19.51
C PHE A 65 -11.71 -2.94 -21.02
N GLN A 66 -11.25 -1.74 -21.38
CA GLN A 66 -11.12 -1.33 -22.78
C GLN A 66 -9.84 -1.83 -23.46
N ILE A 67 -8.72 -1.90 -22.72
CA ILE A 67 -7.39 -2.16 -23.31
C ILE A 67 -6.81 -3.54 -22.98
N ASN A 68 -7.40 -4.28 -22.05
CA ASN A 68 -6.90 -5.57 -21.59
C ASN A 68 -7.83 -6.70 -22.05
N GLU A 69 -7.45 -7.37 -23.14
CA GLU A 69 -8.22 -8.48 -23.71
C GLU A 69 -8.49 -9.62 -22.71
N MET A 70 -7.58 -9.84 -21.76
CA MET A 70 -7.80 -10.85 -20.72
C MET A 70 -9.01 -10.51 -19.87
N MET A 71 -9.20 -9.24 -19.49
CA MET A 71 -10.37 -8.83 -18.70
C MET A 71 -11.67 -9.05 -19.48
N GLN A 72 -11.69 -8.71 -20.77
CA GLN A 72 -12.85 -8.91 -21.64
C GLN A 72 -13.18 -10.40 -21.86
N ASN A 73 -12.19 -11.29 -21.74
CA ASN A 73 -12.41 -12.73 -21.85
C ASN A 73 -12.94 -13.36 -20.54
N PHE A 74 -12.65 -12.76 -19.38
CA PHE A 74 -13.04 -13.30 -18.09
C PHE A 74 -14.34 -12.70 -17.55
N PHE A 75 -14.58 -11.42 -17.81
CA PHE A 75 -15.72 -10.69 -17.27
C PHE A 75 -16.66 -10.24 -18.38
N LYS A 76 -17.95 -10.35 -18.15
CA LYS A 76 -18.99 -9.95 -19.09
C LYS A 76 -19.02 -8.43 -19.30
N ASP A 77 -18.91 -7.69 -18.21
CA ASP A 77 -18.94 -6.23 -18.17
C ASP A 77 -18.16 -5.68 -16.96
N GLU A 78 -18.02 -4.37 -16.92
CA GLU A 78 -17.32 -3.67 -15.84
C GLU A 78 -18.01 -3.85 -14.47
N GLU A 79 -19.32 -3.96 -14.43
CA GLU A 79 -20.10 -4.08 -13.19
C GLU A 79 -19.81 -5.40 -12.48
N GLU A 80 -19.55 -6.47 -13.21
CA GLU A 80 -19.15 -7.75 -12.63
C GLU A 80 -17.84 -7.59 -11.84
N ILE A 81 -16.87 -6.85 -12.39
CA ILE A 81 -15.60 -6.57 -11.72
C ILE A 81 -15.81 -5.68 -10.50
N PHE A 82 -16.65 -4.63 -10.62
CA PHE A 82 -16.89 -3.69 -9.52
C PHE A 82 -17.53 -4.33 -8.30
N ASN A 83 -18.32 -5.39 -8.49
CA ASN A 83 -18.94 -6.12 -7.39
C ASN A 83 -17.89 -6.86 -6.53
N ASP A 84 -16.78 -7.25 -7.12
CA ASP A 84 -15.72 -7.98 -6.44
C ASP A 84 -14.66 -7.07 -5.79
N ILE A 85 -14.62 -5.78 -6.17
CA ILE A 85 -13.65 -4.83 -5.61
C ILE A 85 -14.17 -4.19 -4.33
N LEU A 86 -13.48 -4.47 -3.22
CA LEU A 86 -13.89 -4.02 -1.89
C LEU A 86 -13.88 -2.49 -1.73
N LEU A 87 -12.92 -1.79 -2.35
CA LEU A 87 -12.61 -0.37 -2.14
C LEU A 87 -12.42 0.35 -3.49
N LYS A 88 -13.41 0.24 -4.35
CA LYS A 88 -13.38 0.81 -5.71
C LYS A 88 -13.28 2.34 -5.75
N ASP A 89 -13.76 3.00 -4.70
CA ASP A 89 -13.71 4.46 -4.52
C ASP A 89 -12.35 4.99 -4.04
N LYS A 90 -11.41 4.10 -3.73
CA LYS A 90 -10.02 4.40 -3.33
C LYS A 90 -9.05 4.01 -4.42
N LEU A 91 -7.87 4.62 -4.43
CA LEU A 91 -6.79 4.16 -5.29
C LEU A 91 -6.02 3.05 -4.59
N SER A 92 -6.26 1.82 -5.02
CA SER A 92 -5.70 0.63 -4.37
C SER A 92 -5.04 -0.31 -5.37
N CYS A 93 -4.02 -1.02 -4.91
CA CYS A 93 -3.40 -2.11 -5.66
C CYS A 93 -2.85 -3.18 -4.71
N THR A 94 -2.59 -4.36 -5.28
CA THR A 94 -1.93 -5.46 -4.59
C THR A 94 -0.60 -5.75 -5.27
N ILE A 95 0.45 -5.94 -4.46
CA ILE A 95 1.74 -6.45 -4.92
C ILE A 95 1.80 -7.93 -4.59
N ASP A 96 1.82 -8.76 -5.62
CA ASP A 96 2.04 -10.19 -5.46
C ASP A 96 3.51 -10.52 -5.68
N LEU A 97 4.22 -10.67 -4.58
CA LEU A 97 5.62 -11.08 -4.53
C LEU A 97 5.74 -12.30 -3.61
N ALA A 98 6.46 -13.31 -4.06
CA ALA A 98 6.67 -14.53 -3.27
C ALA A 98 7.27 -14.22 -1.88
N THR A 99 6.98 -15.05 -0.90
CA THR A 99 7.55 -14.93 0.44
C THR A 99 9.08 -14.97 0.39
N GLY A 100 9.75 -14.08 1.12
CA GLY A 100 11.21 -13.98 1.14
C GLY A 100 11.82 -13.15 0.00
N THR A 101 11.02 -12.65 -0.95
CA THR A 101 11.53 -11.84 -2.08
C THR A 101 11.68 -10.36 -1.77
N GLY A 102 11.48 -9.96 -0.51
CA GLY A 102 11.77 -8.59 -0.07
C GLY A 102 10.62 -7.60 -0.23
N LYS A 103 9.37 -8.00 -0.04
CA LYS A 103 8.21 -7.10 0.05
C LYS A 103 8.47 -5.86 0.92
N THR A 104 9.22 -6.04 2.01
CA THR A 104 9.56 -4.97 2.95
C THR A 104 10.31 -3.81 2.28
N TRP A 105 11.18 -4.08 1.30
CA TRP A 105 11.87 -3.01 0.56
C TRP A 105 10.90 -2.21 -0.30
N VAL A 106 9.97 -2.89 -0.96
CA VAL A 106 8.94 -2.23 -1.78
C VAL A 106 8.05 -1.36 -0.90
N MET A 107 7.55 -1.90 0.22
CA MET A 107 6.73 -1.14 1.19
C MET A 107 7.49 0.09 1.71
N TYR A 108 8.77 -0.07 2.06
CA TYR A 108 9.59 1.04 2.55
C TYR A 108 9.79 2.12 1.50
N ALA A 109 10.14 1.74 0.26
CA ALA A 109 10.34 2.69 -0.84
C ALA A 109 9.06 3.48 -1.13
N VAL A 110 7.93 2.80 -1.27
CA VAL A 110 6.63 3.44 -1.53
C VAL A 110 6.29 4.40 -0.39
N ALA A 111 6.39 3.97 0.87
CA ALA A 111 6.11 4.82 2.03
C ALA A 111 6.97 6.09 2.03
N ARG A 112 8.28 5.96 1.76
CA ARG A 112 9.23 7.06 1.74
C ARG A 112 8.94 8.06 0.62
N ILE A 113 8.70 7.56 -0.60
CA ILE A 113 8.41 8.41 -1.77
C ILE A 113 7.10 9.16 -1.58
N MET A 114 6.03 8.48 -1.16
CA MET A 114 4.72 9.10 -0.96
C MET A 114 4.74 10.22 0.10
N LEU A 115 5.51 10.03 1.17
CA LEU A 115 5.73 11.05 2.22
C LEU A 115 6.58 12.20 1.69
N ALA A 116 7.65 11.92 0.95
CA ALA A 116 8.54 12.95 0.40
C ALA A 116 7.80 13.85 -0.60
N GLU A 117 6.96 13.28 -1.45
CA GLU A 117 6.10 14.04 -2.37
C GLU A 117 4.99 14.84 -1.64
N GLY A 118 4.76 14.55 -0.37
CA GLY A 118 3.76 15.24 0.43
C GLY A 118 2.31 15.00 -0.02
N VAL A 119 2.08 13.96 -0.80
CA VAL A 119 0.74 13.54 -1.24
C VAL A 119 -0.03 12.86 -0.13
N VAL A 120 0.69 12.33 0.86
CA VAL A 120 0.14 11.83 2.12
C VAL A 120 0.81 12.50 3.31
N ASP A 121 0.05 12.62 4.42
CA ASP A 121 0.57 13.16 5.68
C ASP A 121 1.14 12.06 6.58
N ASN A 122 0.64 10.84 6.45
CA ASN A 122 1.09 9.69 7.22
C ASN A 122 1.04 8.40 6.39
N VAL A 123 1.83 7.43 6.80
CA VAL A 123 1.72 6.05 6.34
C VAL A 123 1.37 5.18 7.54
N LEU A 124 0.36 4.31 7.37
CA LEU A 124 -0.03 3.31 8.35
C LEU A 124 0.24 1.92 7.76
N ILE A 125 1.10 1.15 8.40
CA ILE A 125 1.41 -0.23 8.00
C ILE A 125 0.79 -1.17 9.03
N LEU A 126 -0.12 -2.03 8.57
CA LEU A 126 -0.78 -3.03 9.38
C LEU A 126 -0.27 -4.41 9.03
N CYS A 127 0.03 -5.20 10.04
CA CYS A 127 0.53 -6.56 9.89
C CYS A 127 -0.29 -7.55 10.77
N PRO A 128 -0.33 -8.85 10.40
CA PRO A 128 -1.22 -9.80 11.07
C PRO A 128 -0.72 -10.26 12.44
N SER A 129 0.59 -10.14 12.72
CA SER A 129 1.17 -10.66 13.96
C SER A 129 2.18 -9.70 14.61
N LEU A 130 2.40 -9.88 15.92
CA LEU A 130 3.40 -9.12 16.66
C LEU A 130 4.83 -9.44 16.21
N THR A 131 5.11 -10.66 15.78
CA THR A 131 6.41 -11.06 15.26
C THR A 131 6.75 -10.28 13.98
N ILE A 132 5.83 -10.26 13.02
CA ILE A 132 5.99 -9.51 11.77
C ILE A 132 6.14 -8.01 12.07
N LYS A 133 5.31 -7.47 12.99
CA LYS A 133 5.45 -6.08 13.42
C LYS A 133 6.87 -5.74 13.91
N HIS A 134 7.42 -6.56 14.79
CA HIS A 134 8.77 -6.34 15.34
C HIS A 134 9.85 -6.40 14.26
N GLU A 135 9.71 -7.33 13.31
CA GLU A 135 10.65 -7.43 12.17
C GLU A 135 10.55 -6.22 11.24
N LEU A 136 9.34 -5.76 10.92
CA LEU A 136 9.13 -4.56 10.10
C LEU A 136 9.71 -3.32 10.77
N LEU A 137 9.41 -3.10 12.05
CA LEU A 137 9.97 -1.98 12.82
C LEU A 137 11.51 -1.99 12.79
N LYS A 138 12.13 -3.14 13.03
CA LYS A 138 13.57 -3.30 12.98
C LYS A 138 14.14 -2.98 11.60
N LYS A 139 13.52 -3.52 10.53
CA LYS A 139 13.99 -3.30 9.15
C LYS A 139 13.84 -1.84 8.75
N PHE A 140 12.69 -1.22 9.02
CA PHE A 140 12.44 0.19 8.67
C PHE A 140 13.38 1.13 9.43
N ASN A 141 13.60 0.91 10.73
CA ASN A 141 14.59 1.68 11.50
C ASN A 141 16.01 1.49 10.96
N ASN A 142 16.38 0.29 10.54
CA ASN A 142 17.69 0.05 9.93
C ASN A 142 17.83 0.78 8.58
N PHE A 143 16.77 0.81 7.76
CA PHE A 143 16.81 1.51 6.47
C PHE A 143 16.92 3.03 6.65
N ILE A 144 16.15 3.61 7.59
CA ILE A 144 16.12 5.06 7.78
C ILE A 144 17.47 5.63 8.26
N ILE A 145 18.28 4.84 8.98
CA ILE A 145 19.59 5.28 9.49
C ILE A 145 20.76 4.96 8.55
N LYS A 146 20.54 4.17 7.49
CA LYS A 146 21.62 3.85 6.54
C LYS A 146 22.07 5.10 5.79
N SER A 147 23.33 5.49 5.99
CA SER A 147 23.90 6.70 5.40
C SER A 147 23.89 6.70 3.88
N ASN A 148 24.14 5.55 3.24
CA ASN A 148 24.09 5.39 1.78
C ASN A 148 22.68 5.67 1.24
N LEU A 149 21.62 5.09 1.82
CA LEU A 149 20.24 5.36 1.42
C LEU A 149 19.84 6.84 1.65
N GLN A 150 20.32 7.43 2.74
CA GLN A 150 20.04 8.83 3.05
C GLN A 150 20.78 9.79 2.10
N SER A 151 21.97 9.43 1.64
CA SER A 151 22.77 10.28 0.75
C SER A 151 22.16 10.40 -0.65
N VAL A 152 21.57 9.31 -1.17
CA VAL A 152 20.95 9.25 -2.50
C VAL A 152 19.46 9.64 -2.50
N PHE A 153 18.82 9.73 -1.33
CA PHE A 153 17.43 10.14 -1.24
C PHE A 153 17.30 11.66 -1.48
N PRO A 154 16.31 12.14 -2.30
CA PRO A 154 16.11 13.55 -2.61
C PRO A 154 16.04 14.44 -1.35
N LYS A 155 16.66 15.63 -1.44
CA LYS A 155 16.80 16.52 -0.27
C LYS A 155 15.58 17.43 -0.04
N ASP A 156 14.77 17.63 -1.06
CA ASP A 156 13.65 18.58 -1.13
C ASP A 156 12.29 17.98 -0.72
N GLY A 157 12.27 16.73 -0.25
CA GLY A 157 11.03 16.05 0.15
C GLY A 157 10.37 16.65 1.39
N LYS A 158 9.03 16.81 1.35
CA LYS A 158 8.24 17.40 2.44
C LYS A 158 8.42 16.68 3.78
N TYR A 159 8.32 15.37 3.78
CA TYR A 159 8.55 14.51 4.96
C TYR A 159 9.74 13.59 4.70
N ARG A 160 10.89 14.18 4.38
CA ARG A 160 12.11 13.46 4.01
C ARG A 160 12.59 12.49 5.07
N ASN A 161 12.46 12.85 6.33
CA ASN A 161 12.94 12.05 7.46
C ASN A 161 11.76 11.63 8.35
N PRO A 162 10.99 10.62 7.95
CA PRO A 162 9.85 10.16 8.73
C PRO A 162 10.29 9.51 10.04
N GLY A 163 9.56 9.78 11.13
CA GLY A 163 9.67 8.98 12.34
C GLY A 163 8.99 7.62 12.14
N ILE A 164 9.68 6.55 12.50
CA ILE A 164 9.12 5.19 12.50
C ILE A 164 8.62 4.90 13.91
N ILE A 165 7.29 4.78 14.08
CA ILE A 165 6.65 4.69 15.39
C ILE A 165 5.60 3.57 15.46
N GLN A 166 5.15 3.27 16.67
CA GLN A 166 4.08 2.32 16.95
C GLN A 166 2.78 3.05 17.34
N ALA A 167 1.65 2.33 17.34
CA ALA A 167 0.33 2.88 17.64
C ALA A 167 0.07 3.17 19.13
N ASN A 168 1.06 3.06 19.98
CA ASN A 168 1.04 3.53 21.39
C ASN A 168 1.80 4.86 21.59
N GLU A 169 2.34 5.42 20.53
CA GLU A 169 3.07 6.67 20.52
C GLU A 169 2.23 7.80 19.91
N THR A 170 2.57 9.06 20.19
CA THR A 170 1.89 10.21 19.60
C THR A 170 2.18 10.32 18.12
N ILE A 171 1.15 10.25 17.27
CA ILE A 171 1.30 10.31 15.83
C ILE A 171 1.34 11.76 15.34
N LYS A 172 2.45 12.13 14.72
CA LYS A 172 2.64 13.43 14.05
C LYS A 172 2.58 13.26 12.53
N LYS A 173 2.29 14.36 11.80
CA LYS A 173 2.43 14.35 10.33
C LYS A 173 3.87 13.99 9.95
N GLY A 174 4.03 13.20 8.90
CA GLY A 174 5.32 12.66 8.47
C GLY A 174 5.73 11.35 9.15
N ASN A 175 4.95 10.81 10.09
CA ASN A 175 5.28 9.51 10.67
C ASN A 175 4.82 8.34 9.80
N ILE A 176 5.63 7.27 9.84
CA ILE A 176 5.25 5.92 9.43
C ILE A 176 4.89 5.16 10.71
N VAL A 177 3.63 4.76 10.82
CA VAL A 177 3.10 3.99 11.95
C VAL A 177 3.08 2.53 11.56
N ILE A 178 3.73 1.66 12.33
CA ILE A 178 3.75 0.21 12.09
C ILE A 178 3.15 -0.49 13.30
N ASP A 179 2.02 -1.17 13.10
CA ASP A 179 1.44 -1.94 14.19
C ASP A 179 0.64 -3.16 13.69
N ASN A 180 0.21 -3.96 14.64
CA ASN A 180 -0.66 -5.10 14.38
C ASN A 180 -2.08 -4.63 14.06
N ILE A 181 -2.79 -5.33 13.17
CA ILE A 181 -4.16 -5.02 12.74
C ILE A 181 -5.14 -4.87 13.90
N HIS A 182 -4.97 -5.59 15.00
CA HIS A 182 -5.83 -5.46 16.19
C HIS A 182 -5.82 -4.05 16.81
N LYS A 183 -4.74 -3.28 16.60
CA LYS A 183 -4.67 -1.88 17.06
C LYS A 183 -5.56 -0.92 16.27
N ALA A 184 -6.01 -1.34 15.08
CA ALA A 184 -6.95 -0.60 14.26
C ALA A 184 -8.41 -0.81 14.68
N PHE A 185 -8.72 -1.84 15.50
CA PHE A 185 -10.08 -2.13 15.91
C PHE A 185 -10.61 -1.10 16.91
N ASP A 186 -11.88 -0.75 16.78
CA ASP A 186 -12.50 0.33 17.56
C ASP A 186 -12.52 0.10 19.08
N HIS A 187 -12.59 -1.16 19.51
CA HIS A 187 -12.60 -1.53 20.92
C HIS A 187 -11.20 -1.54 21.56
N VAL A 188 -10.13 -1.38 20.76
CA VAL A 188 -8.76 -1.35 21.26
C VAL A 188 -8.28 0.10 21.37
N GLY A 189 -7.75 0.47 22.53
CA GLY A 189 -7.14 1.78 22.73
C GLY A 189 -5.81 1.87 21.95
N SER A 190 -5.73 2.78 20.97
CA SER A 190 -4.50 3.03 20.22
C SER A 190 -4.47 4.45 19.67
N SER A 191 -3.27 4.97 19.37
CA SER A 191 -3.07 6.27 18.74
C SER A 191 -3.50 6.28 17.26
N ILE A 192 -3.87 5.13 16.67
CA ILE A 192 -4.41 5.10 15.30
C ILE A 192 -5.62 6.04 15.17
N LYS A 193 -6.38 6.21 16.25
CA LYS A 193 -7.51 7.16 16.29
C LYS A 193 -7.09 8.61 16.04
N ASP A 194 -5.84 8.97 16.31
CA ASP A 194 -5.30 10.31 16.03
C ASP A 194 -5.12 10.57 14.53
N LEU A 195 -5.19 9.51 13.70
CA LEU A 195 -5.17 9.61 12.24
C LEU A 195 -6.53 10.01 11.65
N ARG A 196 -7.60 10.08 12.45
CA ARG A 196 -8.93 10.50 12.00
C ARG A 196 -8.92 11.96 11.53
N GLY A 197 -9.78 12.24 10.57
CA GLY A 197 -10.01 13.58 10.03
C GLY A 197 -9.74 13.71 8.54
N LYS A 198 -10.62 14.44 7.85
CA LYS A 198 -10.57 14.62 6.39
C LYS A 198 -9.31 15.34 5.89
N ASN A 199 -8.67 16.15 6.75
CA ASN A 199 -7.49 16.94 6.40
C ASN A 199 -6.17 16.17 6.52
N ARG A 200 -6.22 14.88 6.86
CA ARG A 200 -5.04 14.02 6.99
C ARG A 200 -5.11 12.91 5.97
N LYS A 201 -4.35 13.04 4.89
CA LYS A 201 -4.27 12.00 3.84
C LYS A 201 -3.34 10.88 4.29
N ILE A 202 -3.78 9.65 4.11
CA ILE A 202 -3.08 8.47 4.62
C ILE A 202 -2.87 7.47 3.47
N LEU A 203 -1.63 6.95 3.36
CA LEU A 203 -1.35 5.69 2.70
C LEU A 203 -1.48 4.58 3.74
N ILE A 204 -2.35 3.61 3.50
CA ILE A 204 -2.37 2.39 4.27
C ILE A 204 -1.69 1.26 3.50
N ILE A 205 -0.82 0.53 4.18
CA ILE A 205 -0.12 -0.66 3.64
C ILE A 205 -0.55 -1.85 4.50
N ASN A 206 -1.14 -2.85 3.86
CA ASN A 206 -1.58 -4.06 4.52
C ASN A 206 -0.58 -5.18 4.18
N ASP A 207 0.29 -5.51 5.14
CA ASP A 207 1.24 -6.61 4.98
C ASP A 207 0.54 -7.94 5.24
N GLU A 208 0.74 -8.92 4.34
CA GLU A 208 0.00 -10.19 4.34
C GLU A 208 -1.52 -9.97 4.34
N ALA A 209 -1.98 -9.15 3.43
CA ALA A 209 -3.37 -8.65 3.35
C ALA A 209 -4.43 -9.76 3.30
N HIS A 210 -4.07 -10.95 2.80
CA HIS A 210 -4.95 -12.11 2.76
C HIS A 210 -5.43 -12.57 4.15
N HIS A 211 -4.73 -12.18 5.22
CA HIS A 211 -5.15 -12.48 6.60
C HIS A 211 -6.27 -11.60 7.13
N PHE A 212 -6.59 -10.47 6.47
CA PHE A 212 -7.59 -9.52 6.98
C PHE A 212 -8.39 -8.76 5.92
N ILE A 213 -8.28 -9.12 4.64
CA ILE A 213 -9.06 -8.49 3.56
C ILE A 213 -9.94 -9.49 2.82
N ASN A 214 -9.48 -10.72 2.61
CA ASN A 214 -10.18 -11.74 1.83
C ASN A 214 -10.90 -12.72 2.75
N ALA A 215 -12.24 -12.81 2.63
CA ALA A 215 -13.01 -13.87 3.28
C ALA A 215 -12.65 -15.22 2.66
N ASN A 216 -11.96 -16.06 3.40
CA ASN A 216 -11.70 -17.43 2.98
C ASN A 216 -12.77 -18.36 3.55
N ILE A 217 -13.44 -19.12 2.67
CA ILE A 217 -14.52 -20.05 3.05
C ILE A 217 -14.05 -21.10 4.10
N HIS A 218 -12.76 -21.36 4.16
CA HIS A 218 -12.13 -22.31 5.10
C HIS A 218 -11.47 -21.64 6.31
N ALA A 219 -11.61 -20.33 6.47
CA ALA A 219 -11.02 -19.61 7.60
C ALA A 219 -11.72 -19.96 8.92
N SER A 220 -10.96 -19.99 10.00
CA SER A 220 -11.51 -20.14 11.36
C SER A 220 -12.44 -18.97 11.71
N ALA A 221 -13.30 -19.14 12.73
CA ALA A 221 -14.19 -18.08 13.20
C ALA A 221 -13.42 -16.80 13.59
N VAL A 222 -12.25 -16.96 14.20
CA VAL A 222 -11.37 -15.83 14.60
C VAL A 222 -10.78 -15.11 13.40
N GLU A 223 -10.40 -15.84 12.34
CA GLU A 223 -9.91 -15.24 11.10
C GLU A 223 -11.01 -14.48 10.37
N ASN A 224 -12.23 -15.04 10.31
CA ASN A 224 -13.39 -14.37 9.72
C ASN A 224 -13.75 -13.09 10.48
N GLU A 225 -13.72 -13.09 11.81
CA GLU A 225 -13.93 -11.88 12.62
C GLU A 225 -12.87 -10.82 12.30
N ARG A 226 -11.61 -11.22 12.22
CA ARG A 226 -10.48 -10.33 11.89
C ARG A 226 -10.63 -9.70 10.51
N MET A 227 -11.06 -10.48 9.51
CA MET A 227 -11.32 -10.00 8.15
C MET A 227 -12.47 -8.99 8.11
N LEU A 228 -13.55 -9.25 8.84
CA LEU A 228 -14.69 -8.34 8.94
C LEU A 228 -14.30 -7.01 9.57
N GLU A 229 -13.56 -7.02 10.66
CA GLU A 229 -13.08 -5.82 11.33
C GLU A 229 -12.05 -5.06 10.48
N GLY A 230 -11.16 -5.77 9.77
CA GLY A 230 -10.23 -5.15 8.80
C GLY A 230 -10.95 -4.43 7.67
N ALA A 231 -11.91 -5.08 7.03
CA ALA A 231 -12.73 -4.46 5.98
C ALA A 231 -13.55 -3.26 6.50
N LYS A 232 -14.09 -3.36 7.70
CA LYS A 232 -14.81 -2.27 8.38
C LYS A 232 -13.91 -1.07 8.67
N PHE A 233 -12.68 -1.33 9.14
CA PHE A 233 -11.70 -0.28 9.36
C PHE A 233 -11.33 0.45 8.06
N LEU A 234 -11.05 -0.27 6.97
CA LEU A 234 -10.70 0.32 5.69
C LEU A 234 -11.84 1.16 5.07
N ARG A 235 -13.09 0.84 5.39
CA ARG A 235 -14.30 1.58 4.96
C ARG A 235 -14.71 2.69 5.91
N ASN A 236 -14.04 2.84 7.05
CA ASN A 236 -14.42 3.83 8.05
C ASN A 236 -14.23 5.26 7.51
N PRO A 237 -15.31 6.06 7.34
CA PRO A 237 -15.24 7.39 6.74
C PRO A 237 -14.55 8.45 7.62
N GLU A 238 -14.24 8.11 8.86
CA GLU A 238 -13.48 8.99 9.76
C GLU A 238 -12.00 9.09 9.34
N TYR A 239 -11.49 8.11 8.59
CA TYR A 239 -10.12 8.11 8.07
C TYR A 239 -10.09 8.48 6.58
N ASN A 240 -9.14 9.29 6.20
CA ASN A 240 -8.90 9.62 4.79
C ASN A 240 -7.83 8.71 4.20
N PHE A 241 -8.15 7.42 4.04
CA PHE A 241 -7.31 6.48 3.32
C PHE A 241 -7.39 6.79 1.82
N SER A 242 -6.45 7.60 1.32
CA SER A 242 -6.44 8.01 -0.09
C SER A 242 -5.78 6.98 -0.98
N TYR A 243 -4.84 6.20 -0.43
CA TYR A 243 -4.06 5.19 -1.14
C TYR A 243 -3.98 3.91 -0.31
N ILE A 244 -4.15 2.76 -0.96
CA ILE A 244 -4.12 1.44 -0.31
C ILE A 244 -3.18 0.53 -1.08
N LEU A 245 -2.17 0.02 -0.38
CA LEU A 245 -1.23 -0.96 -0.89
C LEU A 245 -1.38 -2.26 -0.10
N ASN A 246 -1.69 -3.33 -0.80
CA ASN A 246 -1.74 -4.69 -0.23
C ASN A 246 -0.49 -5.47 -0.67
N SER A 247 0.05 -6.27 0.23
CA SER A 247 1.22 -7.13 -0.06
C SER A 247 1.11 -8.50 0.60
#